data_270d40396bb7552bf410f2779660416d
#
_entry.id   270d40396bb7552bf410f2779660416d
#
_cell.length_a   1.000
_cell.length_b   1.000
_cell.length_c   1.000
_cell.angle_alpha   90.00
_cell.angle_beta   90.00
_cell.angle_gamma   90.00
#
_symmetry.space_group_name_H-M   'P 1'
#
loop_
_entity.id
_entity.type
_entity.pdbx_description
1 polymer ?
#
loop_
_entity_poly.entity_id
_entity_poly.type
_entity_poly.pdbx_seq_one_letter_code
_entity_poly.pdbx_strand_id
1 'polypeptide(L)'
;FETAEKAVMTALQSPEHSLNFEFQGGEPLLNYPVIRHIVEYAEKNKQAHSIQYSVVTNLTLLSDEMLDFFEQYDVRISTSLDGNSELHNANRSDRLGVGSFENVVAAIKKIQARNLPIGAIQTTTRQSLSKSKQIIDTYRGLGFQSVFIRPLTKLGTAIPNWNEIGYSASEFVQFYRECLSYILELNKQGKPFSEGHAGIFLSKILSGQAQNYMELRSPCGAAIGQAAYYFNGDVYTCDEGRMIAEMGDSAFKLGNVYKNSYDGMMSSPVCKTVCAASVLESLPECTDCVYQPYCGTCPALNYASEHNVFKRDARGYRCQIYRGMLDAIFA
;
A
#
# COMPACT_ATOMS: atom_id res chain seq x y z
N PHE A 1 -2.56 13.46 -21.97
CA PHE A 1 -1.12 13.13 -21.97
C PHE A 1 -0.26 14.26 -21.41
N GLU A 2 -0.50 15.55 -21.72
CA GLU A 2 0.31 16.67 -21.26
C GLU A 2 0.55 16.66 -19.73
N THR A 3 -0.50 16.45 -18.93
CA THR A 3 -0.37 16.36 -17.47
C THR A 3 0.54 15.19 -17.05
N ALA A 4 0.42 14.06 -17.74
CA ALA A 4 1.25 12.89 -17.49
C ALA A 4 2.74 13.16 -17.79
N GLU A 5 3.03 13.80 -18.91
CA GLU A 5 4.39 14.20 -19.28
C GLU A 5 5.00 15.18 -18.26
N LYS A 6 4.21 16.19 -17.82
CA LYS A 6 4.65 17.12 -16.77
C LYS A 6 4.90 16.41 -15.45
N ALA A 7 4.05 15.45 -15.07
CA ALA A 7 4.24 14.64 -13.87
C ALA A 7 5.55 13.82 -13.96
N VAL A 8 5.81 13.15 -15.07
CA VAL A 8 7.06 12.43 -15.33
C VAL A 8 8.26 13.37 -15.23
N MET A 9 8.24 14.50 -15.95
CA MET A 9 9.35 15.46 -15.94
C MET A 9 9.60 16.06 -14.56
N THR A 10 8.55 16.22 -13.76
CA THR A 10 8.66 16.67 -12.37
C THR A 10 9.28 15.59 -11.49
N ALA A 11 8.84 14.33 -11.62
CA ALA A 11 9.38 13.20 -10.86
C ALA A 11 10.86 12.95 -11.18
N LEU A 12 11.27 13.12 -12.46
CA LEU A 12 12.67 13.00 -12.90
C LEU A 12 13.60 14.12 -12.40
N GLN A 13 13.08 15.14 -11.71
CA GLN A 13 13.91 16.12 -10.98
C GLN A 13 14.33 15.62 -9.60
N SER A 14 13.83 14.45 -9.16
CA SER A 14 14.28 13.82 -7.91
C SER A 14 15.80 13.60 -7.94
N PRO A 15 16.52 13.87 -6.83
CA PRO A 15 17.95 13.58 -6.73
C PRO A 15 18.25 12.08 -6.60
N GLU A 16 17.24 11.25 -6.37
CA GLU A 16 17.39 9.80 -6.20
C GLU A 16 17.66 9.09 -7.53
N HIS A 17 18.66 8.21 -7.56
CA HIS A 17 19.02 7.48 -8.76
C HIS A 17 17.94 6.44 -9.15
N SER A 18 17.32 5.80 -8.16
CA SER A 18 16.28 4.77 -8.37
C SER A 18 14.90 5.32 -8.05
N LEU A 19 14.00 5.28 -9.03
CA LEU A 19 12.61 5.70 -8.89
C LEU A 19 11.67 4.52 -9.11
N ASN A 20 10.53 4.51 -8.42
CA ASN A 20 9.43 3.61 -8.72
C ASN A 20 8.19 4.40 -9.14
N PHE A 21 7.69 4.11 -10.33
CA PHE A 21 6.41 4.67 -10.80
C PHE A 21 5.32 3.64 -10.60
N GLU A 22 4.49 3.88 -9.59
CA GLU A 22 3.38 3.00 -9.25
C GLU A 22 2.06 3.57 -9.76
N PHE A 23 1.37 2.79 -10.57
CA PHE A 23 0.05 3.13 -11.10
C PHE A 23 -1.02 2.60 -10.16
N GLN A 24 -1.71 3.53 -9.52
CA GLN A 24 -2.82 3.29 -8.59
C GLN A 24 -4.06 4.11 -9.00
N GLY A 25 -5.09 4.04 -8.21
CA GLY A 25 -6.28 4.85 -8.34
C GLY A 25 -7.52 4.07 -7.96
N GLY A 26 -8.64 4.33 -8.59
CA GLY A 26 -9.80 3.44 -8.51
C GLY A 26 -9.47 2.10 -9.18
N GLU A 27 -9.36 2.12 -10.52
CA GLU A 27 -8.81 1.02 -11.33
C GLU A 27 -7.92 1.62 -12.43
N PRO A 28 -6.59 1.47 -12.35
CA PRO A 28 -5.68 2.13 -13.28
C PRO A 28 -5.81 1.59 -14.72
N LEU A 29 -6.20 0.33 -14.91
CA LEU A 29 -6.34 -0.26 -16.25
C LEU A 29 -7.49 0.35 -17.06
N LEU A 30 -8.42 1.07 -16.43
CA LEU A 30 -9.41 1.88 -17.15
C LEU A 30 -8.75 2.94 -18.05
N ASN A 31 -7.56 3.39 -17.68
CA ASN A 31 -6.81 4.39 -18.45
C ASN A 31 -5.45 3.84 -18.90
N TYR A 32 -5.43 2.60 -19.36
CA TYR A 32 -4.23 1.93 -19.86
C TYR A 32 -3.44 2.75 -20.91
N PRO A 33 -4.07 3.48 -21.84
CA PRO A 33 -3.34 4.34 -22.78
C PRO A 33 -2.45 5.38 -22.09
N VAL A 34 -2.86 5.90 -20.93
CA VAL A 34 -2.04 6.86 -20.16
C VAL A 34 -0.91 6.13 -19.44
N ILE A 35 -1.15 4.93 -18.87
CA ILE A 35 -0.07 4.12 -18.29
C ILE A 35 1.02 3.87 -19.31
N ARG A 36 0.63 3.37 -20.48
CA ARG A 36 1.55 3.10 -21.58
C ARG A 36 2.35 4.35 -21.95
N HIS A 37 1.66 5.47 -22.13
CA HIS A 37 2.31 6.74 -22.48
C HIS A 37 3.31 7.19 -21.40
N ILE A 38 2.96 7.08 -20.10
CA ILE A 38 3.86 7.43 -19.00
C ILE A 38 5.12 6.58 -19.02
N VAL A 39 5.00 5.26 -19.20
CA VAL A 39 6.14 4.35 -19.22
C VAL A 39 7.04 4.67 -20.42
N GLU A 40 6.49 4.73 -21.63
CA GLU A 40 7.25 5.03 -22.85
C GLU A 40 7.92 6.42 -22.79
N TYR A 41 7.24 7.42 -22.25
CA TYR A 41 7.76 8.77 -22.10
C TYR A 41 8.87 8.84 -21.03
N ALA A 42 8.67 8.14 -19.91
CA ALA A 42 9.67 8.06 -18.84
C ALA A 42 10.94 7.36 -19.33
N GLU A 43 10.82 6.22 -20.02
CA GLU A 43 11.95 5.50 -20.60
C GLU A 43 12.78 6.37 -21.56
N LYS A 44 12.10 7.17 -22.37
CA LYS A 44 12.77 8.11 -23.31
C LYS A 44 13.50 9.24 -22.59
N ASN A 45 13.04 9.68 -21.42
CA ASN A 45 13.51 10.88 -20.74
C ASN A 45 14.25 10.60 -19.43
N LYS A 46 14.39 9.35 -18.98
CA LYS A 46 14.92 8.96 -17.66
C LYS A 46 16.37 9.34 -17.39
N GLN A 47 17.13 9.74 -18.42
CA GLN A 47 18.55 10.10 -18.28
C GLN A 47 19.35 9.04 -17.49
N ALA A 48 19.92 9.42 -16.33
CA ALA A 48 20.70 8.53 -15.47
C ALA A 48 19.83 7.77 -14.43
N HIS A 49 18.52 7.98 -14.41
CA HIS A 49 17.63 7.27 -13.46
C HIS A 49 17.41 5.82 -13.88
N SER A 50 17.36 4.94 -12.88
CA SER A 50 16.79 3.60 -13.01
C SER A 50 15.34 3.66 -12.56
N ILE A 51 14.39 3.30 -13.45
CA ILE A 51 12.96 3.37 -13.13
C ILE A 51 12.41 1.96 -13.06
N GLN A 52 11.72 1.63 -11.96
CA GLN A 52 10.87 0.47 -11.83
C GLN A 52 9.43 0.90 -12.02
N TYR A 53 8.63 0.01 -12.59
CA TYR A 53 7.20 0.25 -12.78
C TYR A 53 6.39 -0.77 -12.00
N SER A 54 5.28 -0.32 -11.42
CA SER A 54 4.34 -1.21 -10.74
C SER A 54 2.90 -0.75 -10.99
N VAL A 55 1.97 -1.70 -10.98
CA VAL A 55 0.54 -1.46 -11.11
C VAL A 55 -0.23 -2.20 -10.04
N VAL A 56 -1.13 -1.49 -9.34
CA VAL A 56 -2.06 -2.07 -8.37
C VAL A 56 -3.44 -2.07 -8.99
N THR A 57 -3.94 -3.25 -9.36
CA THR A 57 -5.17 -3.41 -10.16
C THR A 57 -6.05 -4.53 -9.64
N ASN A 58 -7.37 -4.41 -9.85
CA ASN A 58 -8.32 -5.49 -9.60
C ASN A 58 -8.31 -6.59 -10.70
N LEU A 59 -7.47 -6.46 -11.73
CA LEU A 59 -7.26 -7.39 -12.83
C LEU A 59 -8.48 -7.61 -13.75
N THR A 60 -9.63 -7.04 -13.50
CA THR A 60 -10.87 -7.34 -14.26
C THR A 60 -10.80 -6.88 -15.72
N LEU A 61 -9.91 -5.95 -16.04
CA LEU A 61 -9.70 -5.39 -17.38
C LEU A 61 -8.41 -5.87 -18.04
N LEU A 62 -7.68 -6.81 -17.42
CA LEU A 62 -6.38 -7.26 -17.90
C LEU A 62 -6.50 -8.00 -19.23
N SER A 63 -5.83 -7.47 -20.28
CA SER A 63 -5.75 -8.07 -21.60
C SER A 63 -4.38 -8.70 -21.89
N ASP A 64 -4.26 -9.47 -22.99
CA ASP A 64 -2.98 -10.01 -23.43
C ASP A 64 -2.03 -8.89 -23.89
N GLU A 65 -2.54 -7.87 -24.57
CA GLU A 65 -1.77 -6.70 -24.96
C GLU A 65 -1.14 -5.99 -23.76
N MET A 66 -1.92 -5.84 -22.66
CA MET A 66 -1.40 -5.25 -21.42
C MET A 66 -0.31 -6.12 -20.80
N LEU A 67 -0.48 -7.44 -20.82
CA LEU A 67 0.54 -8.36 -20.31
C LEU A 67 1.83 -8.34 -21.16
N ASP A 68 1.72 -8.28 -22.48
CA ASP A 68 2.88 -8.15 -23.39
C ASP A 68 3.66 -6.86 -23.07
N PHE A 69 2.95 -5.77 -22.82
CA PHE A 69 3.55 -4.50 -22.44
C PHE A 69 4.18 -4.55 -21.03
N PHE A 70 3.52 -5.18 -20.06
CA PHE A 70 4.04 -5.31 -18.70
C PHE A 70 5.30 -6.19 -18.66
N GLU A 71 5.33 -7.25 -19.47
CA GLU A 71 6.52 -8.09 -19.63
C GLU A 71 7.67 -7.31 -20.27
N GLN A 72 7.40 -6.55 -21.34
CA GLN A 72 8.41 -5.75 -22.04
C GLN A 72 9.11 -4.72 -21.15
N TYR A 73 8.37 -4.10 -20.21
CA TYR A 73 8.88 -3.03 -19.34
C TYR A 73 9.10 -3.45 -17.88
N ASP A 74 9.07 -4.76 -17.59
CA ASP A 74 9.19 -5.32 -16.23
C ASP A 74 8.23 -4.65 -15.23
N VAL A 75 6.97 -4.44 -15.63
CA VAL A 75 5.96 -3.83 -14.77
C VAL A 75 5.50 -4.85 -13.73
N ARG A 76 5.76 -4.58 -12.46
CA ARG A 76 5.33 -5.44 -11.36
C ARG A 76 3.83 -5.33 -11.13
N ILE A 77 3.16 -6.45 -11.04
CA ILE A 77 1.71 -6.51 -10.87
C ILE A 77 1.36 -6.85 -9.42
N SER A 78 0.50 -6.04 -8.82
CA SER A 78 -0.11 -6.34 -7.53
C SER A 78 -1.62 -6.30 -7.65
N THR A 79 -2.30 -7.23 -6.97
CA THR A 79 -3.77 -7.28 -6.97
C THR A 79 -4.32 -7.37 -5.56
N SER A 80 -5.63 -7.29 -5.46
CA SER A 80 -6.35 -7.50 -4.21
C SER A 80 -7.02 -8.88 -4.24
N LEU A 81 -6.79 -9.67 -3.19
CA LEU A 81 -7.42 -10.97 -3.00
C LEU A 81 -7.76 -11.16 -1.52
N ASP A 82 -9.04 -11.07 -1.15
CA ASP A 82 -9.41 -11.04 0.27
C ASP A 82 -9.57 -12.44 0.90
N GLY A 83 -9.59 -13.48 0.08
CA GLY A 83 -9.75 -14.87 0.51
C GLY A 83 -10.43 -15.72 -0.56
N ASN A 84 -11.22 -16.72 -0.18
CA ASN A 84 -12.01 -17.53 -1.10
C ASN A 84 -13.12 -16.71 -1.80
N SER A 85 -13.86 -17.33 -2.71
CA SER A 85 -14.90 -16.66 -3.50
C SER A 85 -15.97 -15.99 -2.64
N GLU A 86 -16.40 -16.64 -1.57
CA GLU A 86 -17.41 -16.09 -0.65
C GLU A 86 -16.94 -14.78 -0.02
N LEU A 87 -15.75 -14.79 0.60
CA LEU A 87 -15.19 -13.64 1.30
C LEU A 87 -14.78 -12.52 0.32
N HIS A 88 -14.14 -12.89 -0.79
CA HIS A 88 -13.72 -11.92 -1.79
C HIS A 88 -14.92 -11.21 -2.41
N ASN A 89 -15.95 -11.96 -2.82
CA ASN A 89 -17.13 -11.39 -3.47
C ASN A 89 -18.00 -10.56 -2.52
N ALA A 90 -18.01 -10.88 -1.22
CA ALA A 90 -18.67 -10.04 -0.21
C ALA A 90 -18.02 -8.64 -0.08
N ASN A 91 -16.70 -8.56 -0.29
CA ASN A 91 -15.95 -7.30 -0.19
C ASN A 91 -15.81 -6.59 -1.55
N ARG A 92 -15.83 -7.33 -2.67
CA ARG A 92 -15.46 -6.84 -4.01
C ARG A 92 -16.46 -7.30 -5.06
N SER A 93 -17.57 -6.62 -5.11
CA SER A 93 -18.57 -6.77 -6.17
C SER A 93 -18.54 -5.55 -7.10
N ASP A 94 -19.01 -5.74 -8.31
CA ASP A 94 -19.28 -4.65 -9.23
C ASP A 94 -20.57 -3.86 -8.83
N ARG A 95 -20.93 -2.86 -9.64
CA ARG A 95 -22.13 -2.05 -9.38
C ARG A 95 -23.45 -2.83 -9.50
N LEU A 96 -23.42 -4.02 -10.08
CA LEU A 96 -24.56 -4.92 -10.23
C LEU A 96 -24.58 -6.01 -9.15
N GLY A 97 -23.62 -5.99 -8.21
CA GLY A 97 -23.50 -6.99 -7.15
C GLY A 97 -22.82 -8.29 -7.60
N VAL A 98 -22.24 -8.33 -8.81
CA VAL A 98 -21.53 -9.52 -9.30
C VAL A 98 -20.13 -9.52 -8.72
N GLY A 99 -19.75 -10.62 -8.06
CA GLY A 99 -18.42 -10.79 -7.47
C GLY A 99 -17.33 -10.92 -8.51
N SER A 100 -16.13 -10.46 -8.17
CA SER A 100 -14.97 -10.42 -9.09
C SER A 100 -14.01 -11.62 -8.95
N PHE A 101 -14.22 -12.52 -8.00
CA PHE A 101 -13.27 -13.58 -7.65
C PHE A 101 -12.83 -14.44 -8.84
N GLU A 102 -13.77 -14.95 -9.63
CA GLU A 102 -13.44 -15.85 -10.76
C GLU A 102 -12.60 -15.13 -11.82
N ASN A 103 -12.90 -13.87 -12.11
CA ASN A 103 -12.14 -13.06 -13.05
C ASN A 103 -10.72 -12.80 -12.52
N VAL A 104 -10.58 -12.47 -11.23
CA VAL A 104 -9.29 -12.25 -10.58
C VAL A 104 -8.45 -13.53 -10.59
N VAL A 105 -9.03 -14.67 -10.25
CA VAL A 105 -8.34 -15.97 -10.27
C VAL A 105 -7.90 -16.37 -11.68
N ALA A 106 -8.76 -16.17 -12.67
CA ALA A 106 -8.39 -16.41 -14.07
C ALA A 106 -7.22 -15.55 -14.53
N ALA A 107 -7.23 -14.26 -14.18
CA ALA A 107 -6.15 -13.33 -14.48
C ALA A 107 -4.84 -13.71 -13.75
N ILE A 108 -4.90 -14.08 -12.46
CA ILE A 108 -3.74 -14.56 -11.70
C ILE A 108 -3.09 -15.76 -12.40
N LYS A 109 -3.89 -16.77 -12.78
CA LYS A 109 -3.40 -17.95 -13.50
C LYS A 109 -2.76 -17.59 -14.85
N LYS A 110 -3.35 -16.63 -15.56
CA LYS A 110 -2.82 -16.14 -16.84
C LYS A 110 -1.45 -15.46 -16.68
N ILE A 111 -1.29 -14.63 -15.65
CA ILE A 111 -0.01 -13.98 -15.30
C ILE A 111 1.04 -15.04 -14.93
N GLN A 112 0.67 -15.99 -14.07
CA GLN A 112 1.56 -17.07 -13.64
C GLN A 112 1.98 -18.00 -14.80
N ALA A 113 1.09 -18.27 -15.76
CA ALA A 113 1.40 -19.06 -16.95
C ALA A 113 2.46 -18.42 -17.87
N ARG A 114 2.63 -17.08 -17.74
CA ARG A 114 3.71 -16.32 -18.40
C ARG A 114 4.98 -16.21 -17.55
N ASN A 115 5.02 -16.82 -16.36
CA ASN A 115 6.08 -16.68 -15.35
C ASN A 115 6.31 -15.23 -14.89
N LEU A 116 5.31 -14.37 -15.02
CA LEU A 116 5.37 -13.00 -14.52
C LEU A 116 5.13 -12.98 -13.01
N PRO A 117 5.89 -12.16 -12.25
CA PRO A 117 5.68 -12.02 -10.81
C PRO A 117 4.36 -11.30 -10.53
N ILE A 118 3.58 -11.83 -9.60
CA ILE A 118 2.36 -11.20 -9.11
C ILE A 118 2.32 -11.22 -7.59
N GLY A 119 2.05 -10.06 -6.99
CA GLY A 119 1.72 -9.92 -5.57
C GLY A 119 0.21 -9.84 -5.36
N ALA A 120 -0.26 -10.21 -4.17
CA ALA A 120 -1.64 -10.02 -3.78
C ALA A 120 -1.74 -9.52 -2.33
N ILE A 121 -2.66 -8.57 -2.11
CA ILE A 121 -2.92 -7.96 -0.81
C ILE A 121 -4.30 -8.40 -0.31
N GLN A 122 -4.32 -8.93 0.89
CA GLN A 122 -5.53 -9.25 1.63
C GLN A 122 -5.93 -8.05 2.48
N THR A 123 -7.09 -7.44 2.21
CA THR A 123 -7.66 -6.42 3.09
C THR A 123 -8.60 -7.08 4.08
N THR A 124 -8.26 -6.97 5.37
CA THR A 124 -9.05 -7.59 6.44
C THR A 124 -10.31 -6.77 6.70
N THR A 125 -11.46 -7.43 6.67
CA THR A 125 -12.76 -6.89 7.11
C THR A 125 -13.27 -7.70 8.30
N ARG A 126 -14.36 -7.29 8.93
CA ARG A 126 -15.00 -8.05 10.01
C ARG A 126 -15.25 -9.51 9.63
N GLN A 127 -15.65 -9.76 8.38
CA GLN A 127 -15.92 -11.12 7.89
C GLN A 127 -14.65 -11.98 7.75
N SER A 128 -13.48 -11.37 7.63
CA SER A 128 -12.18 -12.06 7.54
C SER A 128 -11.76 -12.68 8.88
N LEU A 129 -12.18 -12.10 10.01
CA LEU A 129 -11.65 -12.39 11.35
C LEU A 129 -11.79 -13.87 11.77
N SER A 130 -12.81 -14.56 11.31
CA SER A 130 -13.04 -15.98 11.60
C SER A 130 -12.48 -16.94 10.54
N LYS A 131 -11.77 -16.42 9.51
CA LYS A 131 -11.39 -17.18 8.31
C LYS A 131 -9.87 -17.24 8.08
N SER A 132 -9.05 -17.13 9.14
CA SER A 132 -7.59 -17.05 9.09
C SER A 132 -6.96 -18.17 8.24
N LYS A 133 -7.27 -19.43 8.52
CA LYS A 133 -6.75 -20.60 7.78
C LYS A 133 -7.23 -20.63 6.34
N GLN A 134 -8.52 -20.35 6.11
CA GLN A 134 -9.13 -20.37 4.78
C GLN A 134 -8.49 -19.32 3.85
N ILE A 135 -8.17 -18.13 4.35
CA ILE A 135 -7.47 -17.09 3.59
C ILE A 135 -6.09 -17.59 3.16
N ILE A 136 -5.31 -18.13 4.09
CA ILE A 136 -3.96 -18.65 3.82
C ILE A 136 -4.02 -19.80 2.81
N ASP A 137 -4.94 -20.74 2.99
CA ASP A 137 -5.10 -21.89 2.08
C ASP A 137 -5.55 -21.46 0.68
N THR A 138 -6.36 -20.39 0.56
CA THR A 138 -6.72 -19.81 -0.75
C THR A 138 -5.49 -19.28 -1.48
N TYR A 139 -4.64 -18.50 -0.80
CA TYR A 139 -3.39 -17.98 -1.39
C TYR A 139 -2.47 -19.13 -1.81
N ARG A 140 -2.27 -20.12 -0.96
CA ARG A 140 -1.44 -21.29 -1.26
C ARG A 140 -1.99 -22.10 -2.42
N GLY A 141 -3.30 -22.32 -2.45
CA GLY A 141 -3.98 -23.03 -3.54
C GLY A 141 -3.86 -22.33 -4.90
N LEU A 142 -3.64 -21.01 -4.90
CA LEU A 142 -3.36 -20.20 -6.09
C LEU A 142 -1.85 -20.05 -6.38
N GLY A 143 -0.97 -20.77 -5.67
CA GLY A 143 0.46 -20.78 -5.93
C GLY A 143 1.26 -19.64 -5.31
N PHE A 144 0.65 -18.77 -4.51
CA PHE A 144 1.38 -17.74 -3.78
C PHE A 144 2.25 -18.36 -2.68
N GLN A 145 3.42 -17.77 -2.45
CA GLN A 145 4.34 -18.16 -1.38
C GLN A 145 4.22 -17.26 -0.14
N SER A 146 3.38 -16.24 -0.23
CA SER A 146 3.15 -15.29 0.86
C SER A 146 1.76 -14.69 0.78
N VAL A 147 1.31 -14.15 1.90
CA VAL A 147 0.14 -13.28 2.00
C VAL A 147 0.57 -11.95 2.62
N PHE A 148 0.01 -10.84 2.16
CA PHE A 148 0.14 -9.54 2.83
C PHE A 148 -1.19 -9.21 3.49
N ILE A 149 -1.25 -9.38 4.82
CA ILE A 149 -2.45 -9.14 5.63
C ILE A 149 -2.50 -7.66 6.01
N ARG A 150 -3.37 -6.90 5.35
CA ARG A 150 -3.52 -5.48 5.59
C ARG A 150 -4.72 -5.18 6.50
N PRO A 151 -4.52 -4.47 7.63
CA PRO A 151 -5.65 -4.01 8.42
C PRO A 151 -6.47 -2.98 7.65
N LEU A 152 -7.79 -2.97 7.89
CA LEU A 152 -8.68 -1.99 7.29
C LEU A 152 -8.35 -0.58 7.81
N THR A 153 -8.20 0.35 6.88
CA THR A 153 -7.98 1.76 7.20
C THR A 153 -9.32 2.50 7.19
N LYS A 154 -9.59 3.25 8.25
CA LYS A 154 -10.81 4.07 8.36
C LYS A 154 -10.67 5.36 7.55
N LEU A 155 -10.74 5.21 6.22
CA LEU A 155 -10.59 6.29 5.25
C LEU A 155 -11.54 6.07 4.07
N GLY A 156 -11.98 7.13 3.42
CA GLY A 156 -12.86 7.07 2.25
C GLY A 156 -14.16 6.30 2.53
N THR A 157 -14.47 5.34 1.67
CA THR A 157 -15.70 4.52 1.76
C THR A 157 -15.78 3.64 3.00
N ALA A 158 -14.68 3.38 3.69
CA ALA A 158 -14.70 2.62 4.94
C ALA A 158 -15.35 3.42 6.10
N ILE A 159 -15.34 4.75 6.06
CA ILE A 159 -15.90 5.58 7.12
C ILE A 159 -17.40 5.32 7.33
N PRO A 160 -18.28 5.52 6.31
CA PRO A 160 -19.71 5.29 6.50
C PRO A 160 -20.06 3.81 6.75
N ASN A 161 -19.24 2.88 6.28
CA ASN A 161 -19.50 1.44 6.38
C ASN A 161 -18.80 0.78 7.60
N TRP A 162 -18.16 1.57 8.47
CA TRP A 162 -17.32 1.02 9.55
C TRP A 162 -18.06 0.09 10.51
N ASN A 163 -19.33 0.32 10.76
CA ASN A 163 -20.14 -0.54 11.63
C ASN A 163 -20.32 -1.96 11.06
N GLU A 164 -20.27 -2.12 9.75
CA GLU A 164 -20.45 -3.41 9.08
C GLU A 164 -19.11 -4.12 8.84
N ILE A 165 -18.13 -3.38 8.31
CA ILE A 165 -16.86 -3.96 7.85
C ILE A 165 -15.71 -3.78 8.84
N GLY A 166 -15.82 -2.81 9.77
CA GLY A 166 -14.78 -2.48 10.74
C GLY A 166 -14.74 -3.43 11.93
N TYR A 167 -13.68 -3.36 12.69
CA TYR A 167 -13.41 -4.18 13.87
C TYR A 167 -12.52 -3.40 14.85
N SER A 168 -12.36 -3.90 16.07
CA SER A 168 -11.43 -3.36 17.05
C SER A 168 -9.99 -3.79 16.78
N ALA A 169 -9.01 -3.06 17.29
CA ALA A 169 -7.61 -3.44 17.16
C ALA A 169 -7.32 -4.81 17.77
N SER A 170 -7.96 -5.14 18.90
CA SER A 170 -7.79 -6.45 19.58
C SER A 170 -8.31 -7.60 18.72
N GLU A 171 -9.45 -7.44 18.06
CA GLU A 171 -9.99 -8.45 17.13
C GLU A 171 -9.04 -8.71 15.96
N PHE A 172 -8.47 -7.64 15.38
CA PHE A 172 -7.47 -7.80 14.32
C PHE A 172 -6.21 -8.51 14.82
N VAL A 173 -5.68 -8.11 15.97
CA VAL A 173 -4.47 -8.73 16.55
C VAL A 173 -4.70 -10.21 16.84
N GLN A 174 -5.86 -10.60 17.33
CA GLN A 174 -6.21 -12.01 17.53
C GLN A 174 -6.22 -12.77 16.19
N PHE A 175 -6.90 -12.24 15.18
CA PHE A 175 -6.90 -12.80 13.83
C PHE A 175 -5.48 -12.93 13.25
N TYR A 176 -4.65 -11.90 13.40
CA TYR A 176 -3.27 -11.89 12.92
C TYR A 176 -2.42 -12.98 13.60
N ARG A 177 -2.57 -13.15 14.92
CA ARG A 177 -1.92 -14.24 15.68
C ARG A 177 -2.32 -15.61 15.19
N GLU A 178 -3.59 -15.81 14.89
CA GLU A 178 -4.08 -17.08 14.32
C GLU A 178 -3.48 -17.36 12.93
N CYS A 179 -3.39 -16.31 12.08
CA CYS A 179 -2.73 -16.42 10.78
C CYS A 179 -1.25 -16.81 10.94
N LEU A 180 -0.49 -16.11 11.80
CA LEU A 180 0.92 -16.43 12.04
C LEU A 180 1.12 -17.83 12.61
N SER A 181 0.29 -18.24 13.58
CA SER A 181 0.37 -19.59 14.16
C SER A 181 0.18 -20.65 13.09
N TYR A 182 -0.81 -20.46 12.19
CA TYR A 182 -1.04 -21.41 11.11
C TYR A 182 0.11 -21.42 10.08
N ILE A 183 0.66 -20.27 9.73
CA ILE A 183 1.85 -20.17 8.86
C ILE A 183 3.03 -20.89 9.48
N LEU A 184 3.27 -20.75 10.78
CA LEU A 184 4.34 -21.45 11.49
C LEU A 184 4.12 -22.98 11.48
N GLU A 185 2.88 -23.45 11.66
CA GLU A 185 2.53 -24.88 11.53
C GLU A 185 2.86 -25.41 10.13
N LEU A 186 2.50 -24.66 9.07
CA LEU A 186 2.83 -25.03 7.69
C LEU A 186 4.34 -25.09 7.46
N ASN A 187 5.09 -24.11 7.95
CA ASN A 187 6.52 -24.05 7.80
C ASN A 187 7.21 -25.25 8.52
N LYS A 188 6.75 -25.63 9.72
CA LYS A 188 7.22 -26.82 10.43
C LYS A 188 6.93 -28.13 9.68
N GLN A 189 5.88 -28.14 8.84
CA GLN A 189 5.54 -29.29 7.98
C GLN A 189 6.33 -29.29 6.64
N GLY A 190 7.30 -28.39 6.45
CA GLY A 190 8.06 -28.27 5.20
C GLY A 190 7.26 -27.64 4.06
N LYS A 191 6.21 -26.88 4.36
CA LYS A 191 5.38 -26.13 3.41
C LYS A 191 5.65 -24.63 3.60
N PRO A 192 6.73 -24.08 3.03
CA PRO A 192 7.16 -22.71 3.28
C PRO A 192 6.08 -21.72 2.84
N PHE A 193 5.76 -20.81 3.74
CA PHE A 193 4.84 -19.70 3.50
C PHE A 193 5.17 -18.54 4.43
N SER A 194 4.96 -17.30 3.98
CA SER A 194 5.28 -16.10 4.76
C SER A 194 4.13 -15.10 4.83
N GLU A 195 4.20 -14.20 5.81
CA GLU A 195 3.33 -13.04 5.92
C GLU A 195 4.15 -11.76 5.74
N GLY A 196 3.63 -10.80 4.97
CA GLY A 196 4.37 -9.64 4.52
C GLY A 196 4.85 -8.72 5.63
N HIS A 197 3.97 -8.31 6.57
CA HIS A 197 4.38 -7.48 7.71
C HIS A 197 5.36 -8.20 8.63
N ALA A 198 5.14 -9.49 8.89
CA ALA A 198 6.07 -10.30 9.69
C ALA A 198 7.46 -10.34 9.03
N GLY A 199 7.51 -10.49 7.71
CA GLY A 199 8.77 -10.42 6.96
C GLY A 199 9.49 -9.08 7.13
N ILE A 200 8.76 -7.97 7.06
CA ILE A 200 9.32 -6.62 7.27
C ILE A 200 9.83 -6.46 8.70
N PHE A 201 9.04 -6.82 9.70
CA PHE A 201 9.44 -6.71 11.11
C PHE A 201 10.65 -7.58 11.42
N LEU A 202 10.65 -8.85 11.00
CA LEU A 202 11.78 -9.77 11.19
C LEU A 202 13.04 -9.26 10.50
N SER A 203 12.94 -8.70 9.31
CA SER A 203 14.08 -8.10 8.63
C SER A 203 14.66 -6.92 9.43
N LYS A 204 13.83 -6.03 9.97
CA LYS A 204 14.28 -4.92 10.82
C LYS A 204 14.91 -5.40 12.12
N ILE A 205 14.36 -6.45 12.75
CA ILE A 205 14.84 -6.99 14.02
C ILE A 205 16.17 -7.73 13.84
N LEU A 206 16.27 -8.59 12.81
CA LEU A 206 17.37 -9.51 12.65
C LEU A 206 18.55 -8.95 11.84
N SER A 207 18.27 -8.13 10.83
CA SER A 207 19.33 -7.60 9.96
C SER A 207 19.80 -6.19 10.34
N GLY A 208 19.03 -5.47 11.16
CA GLY A 208 19.28 -4.07 11.47
C GLY A 208 19.18 -3.14 10.25
N GLN A 209 18.75 -3.66 9.11
CA GLN A 209 18.61 -2.86 7.89
C GLN A 209 17.29 -2.10 7.87
N ALA A 210 17.37 -0.85 7.45
CA ALA A 210 16.18 -0.05 7.21
C ALA A 210 15.42 -0.60 5.99
N GLN A 211 14.27 -1.19 6.23
CA GLN A 211 13.36 -1.55 5.15
C GLN A 211 12.66 -0.28 4.65
N ASN A 212 12.67 -0.07 3.33
CA ASN A 212 12.00 1.08 2.73
C ASN A 212 10.48 0.82 2.61
N TYR A 213 9.85 0.48 3.73
CA TYR A 213 8.39 0.37 3.83
C TYR A 213 7.85 1.60 4.54
N MET A 214 7.14 2.43 3.79
CA MET A 214 6.78 3.81 4.16
C MET A 214 6.06 3.93 5.49
N GLU A 215 5.19 2.98 5.79
CA GLU A 215 4.35 2.98 6.98
C GLU A 215 5.09 2.58 8.26
N LEU A 216 6.26 1.97 8.15
CA LEU A 216 7.04 1.43 9.27
C LEU A 216 8.45 2.03 9.32
N ARG A 217 8.59 3.30 9.01
CA ARG A 217 9.86 4.04 9.11
C ARG A 217 9.68 5.38 9.84
N SER A 218 10.77 5.93 10.36
CA SER A 218 10.85 7.24 11.00
C SER A 218 11.95 8.06 10.30
N PRO A 219 11.63 9.23 9.74
CA PRO A 219 10.29 9.73 9.47
C PRO A 219 9.55 8.90 8.43
N CYS A 220 8.22 9.05 8.35
CA CYS A 220 7.41 8.46 7.29
C CYS A 220 7.90 8.92 5.91
N GLY A 221 7.82 8.04 4.92
CA GLY A 221 8.27 8.36 3.56
C GLY A 221 7.42 9.38 2.80
N ALA A 222 6.26 9.77 3.31
CA ALA A 222 5.39 10.75 2.66
C ALA A 222 6.14 12.06 2.37
N ALA A 223 6.01 12.56 1.16
CA ALA A 223 6.70 13.68 0.53
C ALA A 223 8.21 13.46 0.24
N ILE A 224 8.97 12.80 1.12
CA ILE A 224 10.43 12.64 0.97
C ILE A 224 10.87 11.36 0.27
N GLY A 225 10.06 10.33 0.28
CA GLY A 225 10.32 9.05 -0.39
C GLY A 225 9.15 8.61 -1.26
N GLN A 226 8.07 9.38 -1.29
CA GLN A 226 6.88 9.16 -2.11
C GLN A 226 6.17 10.49 -2.38
N ALA A 227 5.60 10.63 -3.58
CA ALA A 227 4.63 11.67 -3.90
C ALA A 227 3.54 11.09 -4.78
N ALA A 228 2.28 11.50 -4.57
CA ALA A 228 1.16 11.08 -5.39
C ALA A 228 0.79 12.16 -6.40
N TYR A 229 0.95 11.86 -7.69
CA TYR A 229 0.60 12.72 -8.81
C TYR A 229 -0.85 12.43 -9.24
N TYR A 230 -1.64 13.48 -9.40
CA TYR A 230 -3.05 13.35 -9.69
C TYR A 230 -3.40 13.84 -11.10
N PHE A 231 -4.55 13.40 -11.63
CA PHE A 231 -4.93 13.63 -13.03
C PHE A 231 -5.01 15.11 -13.45
N ASN A 232 -5.26 16.01 -12.51
CA ASN A 232 -5.34 17.46 -12.73
C ASN A 232 -3.99 18.17 -12.55
N GLY A 233 -2.90 17.40 -12.35
CA GLY A 233 -1.56 17.91 -12.11
C GLY A 233 -1.25 18.23 -10.64
N ASP A 234 -2.19 18.06 -9.72
CA ASP A 234 -1.92 18.22 -8.30
C ASP A 234 -1.00 17.13 -7.79
N VAL A 235 -0.13 17.50 -6.84
CA VAL A 235 0.83 16.60 -6.21
C VAL A 235 0.59 16.59 -4.71
N TYR A 236 0.46 15.40 -4.14
CA TYR A 236 0.22 15.18 -2.72
C TYR A 236 1.39 14.43 -2.08
N THR A 237 1.48 14.49 -0.76
CA THR A 237 2.58 13.88 0.01
C THR A 237 2.63 12.36 -0.14
N CYS A 238 1.50 11.70 -0.31
CA CYS A 238 1.34 10.25 -0.44
C CYS A 238 -0.07 9.92 -0.96
N ASP A 239 -0.37 8.63 -1.12
CA ASP A 239 -1.69 8.16 -1.56
C ASP A 239 -2.78 8.49 -0.53
N GLU A 240 -2.54 8.30 0.77
CA GLU A 240 -3.50 8.68 1.81
C GLU A 240 -3.80 10.19 1.79
N GLY A 241 -2.79 11.04 1.53
CA GLY A 241 -2.97 12.48 1.36
C GLY A 241 -3.84 12.81 0.15
N ARG A 242 -3.68 12.08 -0.96
CA ARG A 242 -4.54 12.18 -2.13
C ARG A 242 -5.97 11.71 -1.82
N MET A 243 -6.14 10.60 -1.10
CA MET A 243 -7.46 10.11 -0.69
C MET A 243 -8.21 11.11 0.20
N ILE A 244 -7.52 11.81 1.08
CA ILE A 244 -8.10 12.88 1.91
C ILE A 244 -8.58 14.03 1.00
N ALA A 245 -7.83 14.37 -0.05
CA ALA A 245 -8.25 15.38 -1.01
C ALA A 245 -9.50 14.98 -1.79
N GLU A 246 -9.67 13.69 -2.13
CA GLU A 246 -10.92 13.16 -2.69
C GLU A 246 -12.13 13.33 -1.74
N MET A 247 -11.85 13.37 -0.43
CA MET A 247 -12.87 13.63 0.58
C MET A 247 -13.15 15.14 0.79
N GLY A 248 -12.50 16.00 0.00
CA GLY A 248 -12.71 17.46 0.01
C GLY A 248 -11.70 18.26 0.83
N ASP A 249 -10.62 17.65 1.35
CA ASP A 249 -9.61 18.34 2.15
C ASP A 249 -8.20 18.22 1.54
N SER A 250 -7.67 19.31 1.05
CA SER A 250 -6.36 19.38 0.39
C SER A 250 -5.16 19.64 1.31
N ALA A 251 -5.28 19.37 2.61
CA ALA A 251 -4.24 19.64 3.62
C ALA A 251 -2.86 19.01 3.29
N PHE A 252 -2.84 17.92 2.54
CA PHE A 252 -1.63 17.20 2.13
C PHE A 252 -1.14 17.52 0.72
N LYS A 253 -1.65 18.58 0.10
CA LYS A 253 -1.24 19.01 -1.24
C LYS A 253 0.11 19.73 -1.18
N LEU A 254 1.11 19.22 -1.92
CA LEU A 254 2.44 19.81 -2.05
C LEU A 254 2.45 20.96 -3.07
N GLY A 255 1.69 20.82 -4.15
CA GLY A 255 1.65 21.78 -5.24
C GLY A 255 0.95 21.24 -6.48
N ASN A 256 1.34 21.76 -7.65
CA ASN A 256 0.79 21.35 -8.94
C ASN A 256 1.89 21.43 -10.01
N VAL A 257 2.00 20.41 -10.87
CA VAL A 257 3.06 20.29 -11.89
C VAL A 257 3.10 21.41 -12.93
N TYR A 258 2.01 22.19 -13.05
CA TYR A 258 1.95 23.36 -13.93
C TYR A 258 2.39 24.66 -13.26
N LYS A 259 2.51 24.66 -11.91
CA LYS A 259 2.69 25.90 -11.14
C LYS A 259 3.94 25.88 -10.26
N ASN A 260 4.41 24.71 -9.87
CA ASN A 260 5.45 24.55 -8.89
C ASN A 260 6.61 23.70 -9.43
N SER A 261 7.84 24.05 -9.11
CA SER A 261 9.01 23.19 -9.33
C SER A 261 9.04 22.05 -8.31
N TYR A 262 9.79 21.00 -8.61
CA TYR A 262 10.05 19.88 -7.69
C TYR A 262 10.59 20.40 -6.35
N ASP A 263 11.66 21.22 -6.37
CA ASP A 263 12.27 21.78 -5.17
C ASP A 263 11.30 22.65 -4.36
N GLY A 264 10.45 23.43 -5.05
CA GLY A 264 9.40 24.23 -4.41
C GLY A 264 8.38 23.37 -3.66
N MET A 265 7.99 22.23 -4.22
CA MET A 265 7.10 21.28 -3.58
C MET A 265 7.78 20.56 -2.41
N MET A 266 9.02 20.08 -2.58
CA MET A 266 9.76 19.37 -1.52
C MET A 266 10.19 20.29 -0.38
N SER A 267 10.33 21.58 -0.61
CA SER A 267 10.62 22.60 0.43
C SER A 267 9.36 23.22 1.05
N SER A 268 8.18 22.82 0.62
CA SER A 268 6.91 23.38 1.07
C SER A 268 6.67 23.21 2.58
N PRO A 269 5.87 24.09 3.21
CA PRO A 269 5.46 23.91 4.59
C PRO A 269 4.77 22.56 4.85
N VAL A 270 3.99 22.07 3.88
CA VAL A 270 3.29 20.78 3.97
C VAL A 270 4.30 19.63 4.07
N CYS A 271 5.31 19.60 3.20
CA CYS A 271 6.38 18.61 3.27
C CYS A 271 7.09 18.61 4.63
N LYS A 272 7.53 19.80 5.08
CA LYS A 272 8.21 19.97 6.37
C LYS A 272 7.35 19.52 7.55
N THR A 273 6.06 19.87 7.53
CA THR A 273 5.12 19.49 8.60
C THR A 273 4.92 17.98 8.65
N VAL A 274 4.72 17.32 7.52
CA VAL A 274 4.54 15.86 7.46
C VAL A 274 5.81 15.13 7.92
N CYS A 275 6.99 15.59 7.51
CA CYS A 275 8.26 15.04 8.00
C CYS A 275 8.39 15.19 9.51
N ALA A 276 8.18 16.39 10.05
CA ALA A 276 8.30 16.65 11.50
C ALA A 276 7.27 15.84 12.30
N ALA A 277 6.03 15.72 11.79
CA ALA A 277 4.95 14.98 12.45
C ALA A 277 5.16 13.46 12.47
N SER A 278 6.11 12.94 11.72
CA SER A 278 6.38 11.50 11.60
C SER A 278 7.71 11.03 12.19
N VAL A 279 8.50 11.92 12.78
CA VAL A 279 9.72 11.57 13.50
C VAL A 279 9.35 11.01 14.87
N LEU A 280 9.41 9.69 15.03
CA LEU A 280 8.99 9.00 16.27
C LEU A 280 9.81 9.44 17.48
N GLU A 281 11.08 9.72 17.30
CA GLU A 281 12.02 10.14 18.33
C GLU A 281 11.63 11.48 18.98
N SER A 282 10.85 12.31 18.28
CA SER A 282 10.35 13.60 18.77
C SER A 282 8.90 13.54 19.28
N LEU A 283 8.23 12.40 19.16
CA LEU A 283 6.85 12.25 19.56
C LEU A 283 6.76 11.69 20.98
N PRO A 284 6.09 12.37 21.95
CA PRO A 284 5.79 11.79 23.26
C PRO A 284 5.15 10.41 23.08
N GLU A 285 5.29 9.51 24.06
CA GLU A 285 4.82 8.13 24.00
C GLU A 285 5.48 7.23 22.92
N CYS A 286 5.98 7.81 21.81
CA CYS A 286 6.74 7.06 20.84
C CYS A 286 8.24 6.99 21.19
N THR A 287 8.81 8.09 21.70
CA THR A 287 10.22 8.19 22.06
C THR A 287 10.63 7.14 23.11
N ASP A 288 9.76 6.79 24.04
CA ASP A 288 10.02 5.80 25.09
C ASP A 288 9.42 4.41 24.80
N CYS A 289 8.88 4.22 23.58
CA CYS A 289 8.26 2.96 23.19
C CYS A 289 9.31 1.92 22.80
N VAL A 290 9.25 0.74 23.39
CA VAL A 290 10.16 -0.39 23.09
C VAL A 290 10.12 -0.81 21.62
N TYR A 291 9.04 -0.53 20.92
CA TYR A 291 8.85 -0.86 19.51
C TYR A 291 9.22 0.29 18.55
N GLN A 292 9.68 1.43 19.07
CA GLN A 292 10.02 2.59 18.26
C GLN A 292 10.95 2.27 17.08
N PRO A 293 12.01 1.44 17.22
CA PRO A 293 12.92 1.14 16.09
C PRO A 293 12.25 0.37 14.93
N TYR A 294 11.13 -0.26 15.19
CA TYR A 294 10.44 -1.14 14.23
C TYR A 294 9.14 -0.54 13.70
N CYS A 295 8.65 0.51 14.34
CA CYS A 295 7.34 1.11 14.09
C CYS A 295 7.42 2.34 13.16
N GLY A 296 6.26 2.91 12.86
CA GLY A 296 6.07 4.16 12.13
C GLY A 296 4.72 4.78 12.45
N THR A 297 4.58 6.07 12.20
CA THR A 297 3.31 6.79 12.30
C THR A 297 2.91 7.39 10.96
N CYS A 298 1.61 7.54 10.73
CA CYS A 298 1.08 8.12 9.50
C CYS A 298 0.38 9.45 9.80
N PRO A 299 1.00 10.61 9.50
CA PRO A 299 0.39 11.92 9.69
C PRO A 299 -0.95 12.10 8.98
N ALA A 300 -1.12 11.50 7.80
CA ALA A 300 -2.37 11.57 7.04
C ALA A 300 -3.52 10.87 7.78
N LEU A 301 -3.28 9.66 8.31
CA LEU A 301 -4.30 8.93 9.07
C LEU A 301 -4.58 9.56 10.44
N ASN A 302 -3.55 10.11 11.10
CA ASN A 302 -3.75 10.90 12.32
C ASN A 302 -4.67 12.08 12.04
N TYR A 303 -4.39 12.83 10.97
CA TYR A 303 -5.21 13.97 10.56
C TYR A 303 -6.64 13.57 10.20
N ALA A 304 -6.82 12.51 9.42
CA ALA A 304 -8.14 12.03 9.02
C ALA A 304 -9.02 11.62 10.23
N SER A 305 -8.41 11.14 11.32
CA SER A 305 -9.15 10.72 12.51
C SER A 305 -9.42 11.86 13.51
N GLU A 306 -8.53 12.84 13.64
CA GLU A 306 -8.56 13.85 14.69
C GLU A 306 -8.20 15.28 14.24
N HIS A 307 -8.06 15.53 12.94
CA HIS A 307 -7.61 16.82 12.39
C HIS A 307 -6.27 17.32 12.99
N ASN A 308 -5.41 16.36 13.38
CA ASN A 308 -4.10 16.65 13.96
C ASN A 308 -3.03 15.69 13.42
N VAL A 309 -2.09 16.22 12.62
CA VAL A 309 -0.98 15.44 12.07
C VAL A 309 -0.02 14.91 13.15
N PHE A 310 0.08 15.61 14.31
CA PHE A 310 0.93 15.26 15.45
C PHE A 310 0.22 14.40 16.49
N LYS A 311 -0.85 13.73 16.13
CA LYS A 311 -1.54 12.83 17.07
C LYS A 311 -0.56 11.83 17.67
N ARG A 312 -0.70 11.58 18.97
CA ARG A 312 0.24 10.82 19.79
C ARG A 312 -0.47 9.84 20.71
N ASP A 313 -1.65 9.44 20.35
CA ASP A 313 -2.40 8.49 21.17
C ASP A 313 -1.85 7.08 20.97
N ALA A 314 -1.00 6.62 21.91
CA ALA A 314 -0.51 5.23 21.97
C ALA A 314 -1.64 4.20 22.18
N ARG A 315 -2.86 4.67 22.44
CA ARG A 315 -4.07 3.84 22.49
C ARG A 315 -4.89 3.92 21.21
N GLY A 316 -4.46 4.72 20.23
CA GLY A 316 -5.11 4.83 18.95
C GLY A 316 -5.12 3.50 18.20
N TYR A 317 -6.14 3.30 17.38
CA TYR A 317 -6.41 2.06 16.66
C TYR A 317 -5.16 1.50 15.93
N ARG A 318 -4.46 2.33 15.17
CA ARG A 318 -3.26 1.94 14.43
C ARG A 318 -2.10 1.53 15.35
N CYS A 319 -1.86 2.31 16.44
CA CYS A 319 -0.82 1.98 17.40
C CYS A 319 -1.08 0.64 18.06
N GLN A 320 -2.32 0.37 18.48
CA GLN A 320 -2.68 -0.92 19.10
C GLN A 320 -2.47 -2.09 18.12
N ILE A 321 -2.79 -1.92 16.82
CA ILE A 321 -2.56 -2.93 15.79
C ILE A 321 -1.06 -3.24 15.67
N TYR A 322 -0.22 -2.23 15.42
CA TYR A 322 1.22 -2.48 15.20
C TYR A 322 1.92 -3.01 16.44
N ARG A 323 1.57 -2.53 17.62
CA ARG A 323 2.08 -3.10 18.89
C ARG A 323 1.67 -4.56 19.02
N GLY A 324 0.40 -4.89 18.80
CA GLY A 324 -0.07 -6.26 18.90
C GLY A 324 0.53 -7.21 17.85
N MET A 325 0.84 -6.71 16.64
CA MET A 325 1.57 -7.47 15.62
C MET A 325 3.02 -7.72 16.07
N LEU A 326 3.70 -6.71 16.62
CA LEU A 326 5.06 -6.84 17.16
C LEU A 326 5.08 -7.77 18.37
N ASP A 327 4.12 -7.64 19.30
CA ASP A 327 3.95 -8.58 20.41
C ASP A 327 3.81 -10.04 19.92
N ALA A 328 3.12 -10.26 18.80
CA ALA A 328 2.97 -11.59 18.22
C ALA A 328 4.25 -12.14 17.58
N ILE A 329 5.16 -11.27 17.15
CA ILE A 329 6.43 -11.66 16.53
C ILE A 329 7.51 -11.89 17.58
N PHE A 330 7.49 -11.15 18.68
CA PHE A 330 8.44 -11.32 19.78
C PHE A 330 8.07 -12.46 20.74
N ALA A 331 6.83 -12.99 20.70
CA ALA A 331 6.36 -14.12 21.50
C ALA A 331 6.78 -15.48 20.90
#